data_8810ef80d57bc63699cc220c6f1eb1a3
#
_entry.id   8810ef80d57bc63699cc220c6f1eb1a3
#
_cell.length_a   1.000
_cell.length_b   1.000
_cell.length_c   1.000
_cell.angle_alpha   90.00
_cell.angle_beta   90.00
_cell.angle_gamma   90.00
#
_symmetry.space_group_name_H-M   'P 1'
#
loop_
_entity.id
_entity.type
_entity.pdbx_description
1 polymer ?
#
loop_
_entity_poly.entity_id
_entity_poly.type
_entity_poly.pdbx_seq_one_letter_code
_entity_poly.pdbx_strand_id
1 'polypeptide(L)'
;MGESTWNTYNASQIGNHRLDKRKFLKRLLNRILFFVILNFCLFAKAEIFSSIRIWYPYPSIIKTIQDSGIALDHSVVRSGAYLDLVVSEQEKLILEDLDLLFEVLIDDLTSYYKERNVAVSNERNFPLGSMLGNYTWSELNQRHEELKNMYPEIISEKIILGQSFEGNDIWAFKLSDNVNVDENEPEVLYTGLTHSREPLSMMNLFYFVQNLVESYNIDSSEANYLINERELWFIPVVNPDGYIYNEQIEPIGGGMHRKNRRDTGCGLGTQRGVDLNRNYGYGWGANDTGSSPDPCSAIYRGESAFSEPETEIVKDFILNRNFKNVLHYHSFGNVYIHPFGDGSYPDYGDLIIYRGLAQEMSEHNNFNFGTGYETIGYTVNGDAVDWTYGSNGIITYTPEVGSSSQGFWPSESDVEVLCDNQLESNKIFAFTAGSDFVLGPYDFPNDLSPGVVAFVNLEILNRGLTSSNGAVSIKIEPLSQLINIENQLVEIGGLNSWQKDTISFELNVSDQVTYFSEASIKISIQDEKSFNYEDTLRFFIGNQTLLYQEDFNSGIGQWSVNGDWGLTNEPSIGLYALTDSPIGNYSAETSSSATLEIDLDFSFIANPFVSYSALWDIEDGYDF
;
A
#
# COMPACT_ATOMS: atom_id res chain seq x y z
N MET A 1 97.24 49.06 22.76
CA MET A 1 97.87 47.79 22.40
C MET A 1 97.02 46.69 23.00
N GLY A 2 96.38 45.91 22.20
CA GLY A 2 95.53 44.83 22.64
C GLY A 2 94.68 44.34 21.49
N GLU A 3 95.15 43.28 20.84
CA GLU A 3 94.53 42.68 19.66
C GLU A 3 93.21 41.97 20.00
N SER A 4 92.24 42.12 19.13
CA SER A 4 90.96 41.42 19.16
C SER A 4 91.08 40.12 18.39
N THR A 5 90.77 38.99 19.03
CA THR A 5 90.63 37.70 18.37
C THR A 5 89.11 37.40 18.06
N TRP A 6 88.78 37.30 16.78
CA TRP A 6 87.46 36.86 16.30
C TRP A 6 87.44 35.37 16.29
N ASN A 7 86.49 34.80 17.03
CA ASN A 7 86.19 33.38 16.97
C ASN A 7 85.12 33.08 15.84
N THR A 8 85.59 32.31 14.87
CA THR A 8 84.74 31.80 13.79
C THR A 8 83.81 30.71 14.32
N TYR A 9 82.50 31.00 14.41
CA TYR A 9 81.49 29.95 14.70
C TYR A 9 81.19 29.15 13.45
N ASN A 10 81.27 27.80 13.55
CA ASN A 10 81.14 26.81 12.53
C ASN A 10 79.72 26.77 11.96
N ALA A 11 79.59 26.94 10.64
CA ALA A 11 78.33 26.81 9.87
C ALA A 11 77.73 25.39 9.82
N SER A 12 78.35 24.36 10.42
CA SER A 12 77.95 22.98 10.42
C SER A 12 76.81 22.61 11.41
N GLN A 13 76.52 23.43 12.43
CA GLN A 13 75.49 23.13 13.44
C GLN A 13 74.11 23.64 13.04
N ILE A 14 73.97 24.59 12.11
CA ILE A 14 72.67 25.11 11.69
C ILE A 14 71.92 24.11 10.72
N GLY A 15 72.69 23.29 9.98
CA GLY A 15 72.11 22.27 9.06
C GLY A 15 71.42 21.10 9.76
N ASN A 16 71.93 20.66 10.90
CA ASN A 16 71.39 19.51 11.62
C ASN A 16 70.10 19.84 12.37
N HIS A 17 69.92 21.09 12.83
CA HIS A 17 68.62 21.46 13.49
C HIS A 17 67.48 21.65 12.53
N ARG A 18 67.69 22.00 11.25
CA ARG A 18 66.63 22.09 10.25
C ARG A 18 66.15 20.70 9.73
N LEU A 19 67.08 19.75 9.63
CA LEU A 19 66.73 18.36 9.24
C LEU A 19 65.91 17.63 10.32
N ASP A 20 66.20 17.91 11.58
CA ASP A 20 65.44 17.28 12.69
C ASP A 20 64.03 17.84 12.84
N LYS A 21 63.81 19.13 12.61
CA LYS A 21 62.46 19.74 12.55
C LYS A 21 61.63 19.17 11.40
N ARG A 22 62.19 18.92 10.22
CA ARG A 22 61.49 18.31 9.09
C ARG A 22 61.13 16.85 9.38
N LYS A 23 61.99 16.08 10.01
CA LYS A 23 61.69 14.71 10.44
C LYS A 23 60.64 14.68 11.54
N PHE A 24 60.67 15.63 12.47
CA PHE A 24 59.66 15.78 13.52
C PHE A 24 58.28 16.17 12.92
N LEU A 25 58.23 17.15 12.02
CA LEU A 25 56.99 17.55 11.34
C LEU A 25 56.39 16.40 10.52
N LYS A 26 57.24 15.65 9.79
CA LYS A 26 56.80 14.49 8.99
C LYS A 26 56.26 13.35 9.88
N ARG A 27 56.88 13.12 11.05
CA ARG A 27 56.39 12.16 12.04
C ARG A 27 55.09 12.65 12.69
N LEU A 28 54.95 13.94 12.94
CA LEU A 28 53.72 14.51 13.49
C LEU A 28 52.60 14.48 12.45
N LEU A 29 52.87 14.83 11.18
CA LEU A 29 51.89 14.72 10.09
C LEU A 29 51.44 13.27 9.86
N ASN A 30 52.36 12.31 9.87
CA ASN A 30 52.03 10.90 9.74
C ASN A 30 51.23 10.39 10.94
N ARG A 31 51.49 10.88 12.15
CA ARG A 31 50.65 10.54 13.32
C ARG A 31 49.28 11.17 13.25
N ILE A 32 49.17 12.43 12.81
CA ILE A 32 47.88 13.10 12.59
C ILE A 32 47.12 12.41 11.46
N LEU A 33 47.78 12.07 10.35
CA LEU A 33 47.17 11.33 9.24
C LEU A 33 46.75 9.92 9.67
N PHE A 34 47.56 9.24 10.46
CA PHE A 34 47.23 7.93 11.05
C PHE A 34 46.07 8.03 12.05
N PHE A 35 46.01 9.07 12.88
CA PHE A 35 44.87 9.36 13.78
C PHE A 35 43.61 9.76 13.01
N VAL A 36 43.72 10.50 11.92
CA VAL A 36 42.61 10.86 11.03
C VAL A 36 42.12 9.59 10.28
N ILE A 37 43.03 8.77 9.75
CA ILE A 37 42.68 7.49 9.09
C ILE A 37 42.13 6.51 10.12
N LEU A 38 42.68 6.43 11.34
CA LEU A 38 42.15 5.57 12.39
C LEU A 38 40.78 6.03 12.89
N ASN A 39 40.53 7.33 12.98
CA ASN A 39 39.19 7.86 13.25
C ASN A 39 38.27 7.70 12.03
N PHE A 40 38.76 7.73 10.79
CA PHE A 40 37.99 7.40 9.61
C PHE A 40 37.65 5.89 9.53
N CYS A 41 38.50 5.00 10.08
CA CYS A 41 38.23 3.56 10.20
C CYS A 41 37.39 3.19 11.44
N LEU A 42 37.15 4.14 12.36
CA LEU A 42 36.15 4.04 13.43
C LEU A 42 34.77 4.50 12.99
N PHE A 43 34.59 4.77 11.67
CA PHE A 43 33.31 5.15 11.12
C PHE A 43 32.35 3.97 11.14
N ALA A 44 31.36 4.18 11.97
CA ALA A 44 30.04 3.61 11.94
C ALA A 44 30.03 2.09 11.69
N LYS A 45 30.25 1.32 12.73
CA LYS A 45 29.54 0.04 12.79
C LYS A 45 28.07 0.38 12.52
N ALA A 46 27.50 -0.16 11.45
CA ALA A 46 26.08 0.03 11.16
C ALA A 46 25.30 -0.30 12.44
N GLU A 47 24.35 0.54 12.82
CA GLU A 47 23.53 0.30 13.99
C GLU A 47 22.75 -1.01 13.74
N ILE A 48 22.79 -1.93 14.71
CA ILE A 48 22.09 -3.21 14.63
C ILE A 48 20.63 -2.98 15.00
N PHE A 49 19.74 -3.48 14.16
CA PHE A 49 18.31 -3.57 14.42
C PHE A 49 17.90 -5.02 14.59
N SER A 50 17.06 -5.27 15.56
CA SER A 50 16.56 -6.60 15.90
C SER A 50 15.03 -6.65 15.77
N SER A 51 14.50 -7.82 15.45
CA SER A 51 13.09 -8.13 15.66
C SER A 51 12.94 -8.79 17.02
N ILE A 52 12.05 -8.25 17.84
CA ILE A 52 11.79 -8.76 19.20
C ILE A 52 10.30 -9.03 19.40
N ARG A 53 9.96 -9.91 20.35
CA ARG A 53 8.60 -10.22 20.76
C ARG A 53 8.38 -9.97 22.23
N ILE A 54 7.33 -9.21 22.56
CA ILE A 54 6.81 -9.03 23.92
C ILE A 54 5.53 -9.87 24.04
N TRP A 55 5.55 -10.84 24.96
CA TRP A 55 4.42 -11.73 25.17
C TRP A 55 3.34 -11.12 26.05
N TYR A 56 2.07 -11.32 25.69
CA TYR A 56 0.88 -10.88 26.44
C TYR A 56 0.87 -9.39 26.77
N PRO A 57 1.06 -8.48 25.77
CA PRO A 57 1.09 -7.06 26.03
C PRO A 57 -0.31 -6.56 26.42
N TYR A 58 -0.41 -5.98 27.62
CA TYR A 58 -1.60 -5.23 27.99
C TYR A 58 -1.57 -3.83 27.32
N PRO A 59 -2.72 -3.18 27.08
CA PRO A 59 -2.77 -1.83 26.49
C PRO A 59 -1.88 -0.80 27.21
N SER A 60 -1.73 -0.95 28.53
CA SER A 60 -0.82 -0.10 29.31
C SER A 60 0.66 -0.29 28.94
N ILE A 61 1.08 -1.49 28.56
CA ILE A 61 2.46 -1.79 28.11
C ILE A 61 2.71 -1.11 26.75
N ILE A 62 1.77 -1.27 25.80
CA ILE A 62 1.85 -0.63 24.48
C ILE A 62 1.99 0.88 24.65
N LYS A 63 1.14 1.49 25.51
CA LYS A 63 1.24 2.90 25.83
C LYS A 63 2.58 3.28 26.46
N THR A 64 3.12 2.49 27.37
CA THR A 64 4.42 2.75 28.00
C THR A 64 5.56 2.75 26.97
N ILE A 65 5.52 1.81 25.99
CA ILE A 65 6.47 1.75 24.89
C ILE A 65 6.38 3.02 24.03
N GLN A 66 5.16 3.42 23.63
CA GLN A 66 4.94 4.66 22.88
C GLN A 66 5.44 5.90 23.65
N ASP A 67 5.08 6.03 24.94
CA ASP A 67 5.49 7.16 25.78
C ASP A 67 7.03 7.21 25.98
N SER A 68 7.76 6.11 25.75
CA SER A 68 9.24 6.06 25.77
C SER A 68 9.89 6.55 24.47
N GLY A 69 9.08 6.84 23.44
CA GLY A 69 9.57 7.30 22.13
C GLY A 69 10.00 6.19 21.18
N ILE A 70 9.77 4.92 21.52
CA ILE A 70 9.98 3.79 20.62
C ILE A 70 8.85 3.77 19.58
N ALA A 71 9.24 3.69 18.29
CA ALA A 71 8.28 3.61 17.21
C ALA A 71 7.54 2.28 17.22
N LEU A 72 6.21 2.33 17.14
CA LEU A 72 5.38 1.14 16.93
C LEU A 72 5.11 0.89 15.44
N ASP A 73 5.65 1.72 14.55
CA ASP A 73 5.53 1.54 13.10
C ASP A 73 6.01 0.14 12.71
N HIS A 74 5.19 -0.55 11.92
CA HIS A 74 5.42 -1.94 11.51
C HIS A 74 5.45 -2.95 12.65
N SER A 75 4.84 -2.62 13.78
CA SER A 75 4.59 -3.61 14.82
C SER A 75 3.52 -4.61 14.38
N VAL A 76 3.67 -5.85 14.83
CA VAL A 76 2.63 -6.88 14.65
C VAL A 76 1.98 -7.13 16.01
N VAL A 77 0.72 -6.71 16.13
CA VAL A 77 -0.06 -6.88 17.35
C VAL A 77 -1.01 -8.07 17.19
N ARG A 78 -0.84 -9.10 18.00
CA ARG A 78 -1.83 -10.17 18.19
C ARG A 78 -2.45 -9.98 19.57
N SER A 79 -3.66 -9.45 19.60
CA SER A 79 -4.37 -9.08 20.83
C SER A 79 -4.39 -10.25 21.83
N GLY A 80 -3.92 -10.00 23.07
CA GLY A 80 -3.84 -11.00 24.12
C GLY A 80 -2.77 -12.08 23.95
N ALA A 81 -1.96 -12.02 22.87
CA ALA A 81 -0.91 -12.99 22.61
C ALA A 81 0.49 -12.35 22.59
N TYR A 82 0.79 -11.49 21.64
CA TYR A 82 2.13 -10.88 21.52
C TYR A 82 2.12 -9.55 20.77
N LEU A 83 3.25 -8.83 20.92
CA LEU A 83 3.62 -7.64 20.15
C LEU A 83 5.03 -7.85 19.60
N ASP A 84 5.18 -7.87 18.27
CA ASP A 84 6.49 -7.89 17.62
C ASP A 84 6.89 -6.47 17.24
N LEU A 85 8.17 -6.12 17.47
CA LEU A 85 8.74 -4.82 17.23
C LEU A 85 10.07 -4.92 16.49
N VAL A 86 10.37 -3.92 15.67
CA VAL A 86 11.71 -3.68 15.13
C VAL A 86 12.38 -2.60 15.98
N VAL A 87 13.45 -2.94 16.65
CA VAL A 87 14.14 -2.04 17.60
C VAL A 87 15.64 -2.00 17.35
N SER A 88 16.24 -0.84 17.60
CA SER A 88 17.68 -0.65 17.65
C SER A 88 18.27 -1.18 18.97
N GLU A 89 19.60 -1.32 19.04
CA GLU A 89 20.29 -1.66 20.29
C GLU A 89 19.98 -0.69 21.43
N GLN A 90 19.82 0.61 21.11
CA GLN A 90 19.49 1.60 22.12
C GLN A 90 18.05 1.46 22.60
N GLU A 91 17.10 1.17 21.72
CA GLU A 91 15.72 0.93 22.09
C GLU A 91 15.56 -0.35 22.92
N LYS A 92 16.35 -1.39 22.66
CA LYS A 92 16.42 -2.57 23.55
C LYS A 92 16.80 -2.19 24.99
N LEU A 93 17.82 -1.32 25.16
CA LEU A 93 18.20 -0.84 26.48
C LEU A 93 17.08 -0.04 27.17
N ILE A 94 16.31 0.76 26.40
CA ILE A 94 15.14 1.46 26.95
C ILE A 94 14.07 0.47 27.43
N LEU A 95 13.80 -0.60 26.66
CA LEU A 95 12.86 -1.64 27.08
C LEU A 95 13.33 -2.39 28.34
N GLU A 96 14.63 -2.64 28.48
CA GLU A 96 15.24 -3.21 29.68
C GLU A 96 15.10 -2.28 30.89
N ASP A 97 15.34 -0.98 30.71
CA ASP A 97 15.18 0.03 31.77
C ASP A 97 13.72 0.20 32.21
N LEU A 98 12.76 -0.15 31.35
CA LEU A 98 11.33 -0.21 31.65
C LEU A 98 10.90 -1.55 32.31
N ASP A 99 11.83 -2.44 32.64
CA ASP A 99 11.58 -3.81 33.15
C ASP A 99 10.67 -4.65 32.23
N LEU A 100 10.68 -4.39 30.91
CA LEU A 100 9.91 -5.15 29.93
C LEU A 100 10.70 -6.37 29.45
N LEU A 101 10.14 -7.56 29.66
CA LEU A 101 10.72 -8.79 29.14
C LEU A 101 10.35 -8.98 27.67
N PHE A 102 11.33 -9.29 26.84
CA PHE A 102 11.15 -9.58 25.42
C PHE A 102 12.01 -10.78 24.98
N GLU A 103 11.57 -11.44 23.94
CA GLU A 103 12.31 -12.47 23.22
C GLU A 103 12.91 -11.86 21.95
N VAL A 104 14.18 -12.14 21.65
CA VAL A 104 14.80 -11.73 20.39
C VAL A 104 14.48 -12.79 19.34
N LEU A 105 13.69 -12.43 18.33
CA LEU A 105 13.35 -13.30 17.21
C LEU A 105 14.45 -13.30 16.14
N ILE A 106 14.97 -12.11 15.79
CA ILE A 106 16.07 -11.90 14.85
C ILE A 106 17.03 -10.88 15.47
N ASP A 107 18.26 -11.28 15.69
CA ASP A 107 19.25 -10.43 16.38
C ASP A 107 19.81 -9.32 15.51
N ASP A 108 20.02 -9.57 14.20
CA ASP A 108 20.51 -8.60 13.20
C ASP A 108 19.69 -8.71 11.92
N LEU A 109 18.74 -7.78 11.75
CA LEU A 109 17.86 -7.73 10.58
C LEU A 109 18.63 -7.51 9.28
N THR A 110 19.68 -6.69 9.28
CA THR A 110 20.50 -6.45 8.10
C THR A 110 21.17 -7.74 7.61
N SER A 111 21.77 -8.51 8.52
CA SER A 111 22.35 -9.81 8.19
C SER A 111 21.28 -10.81 7.74
N TYR A 112 20.16 -10.86 8.42
CA TYR A 112 19.02 -11.71 8.08
C TYR A 112 18.50 -11.45 6.67
N TYR A 113 18.30 -10.18 6.27
CA TYR A 113 17.85 -9.84 4.92
C TYR A 113 18.84 -10.29 3.84
N LYS A 114 20.14 -10.18 4.09
CA LYS A 114 21.18 -10.63 3.15
C LYS A 114 21.28 -12.14 3.04
N GLU A 115 21.20 -12.84 4.17
CA GLU A 115 21.35 -14.31 4.25
C GLU A 115 20.18 -15.07 3.63
N ARG A 116 18.95 -14.55 3.78
CA ARG A 116 17.75 -15.16 3.18
C ARG A 116 17.59 -14.89 1.69
N ASN A 117 18.38 -13.96 1.13
CA ASN A 117 18.28 -13.62 -0.27
C ASN A 117 18.72 -14.79 -1.15
N VAL A 118 17.81 -15.30 -1.97
CA VAL A 118 18.09 -16.34 -2.96
C VAL A 118 18.15 -15.67 -4.32
N ALA A 119 19.32 -15.68 -4.94
CA ALA A 119 19.49 -15.17 -6.30
C ALA A 119 18.58 -15.91 -7.27
N VAL A 120 17.82 -15.18 -8.06
CA VAL A 120 16.83 -15.74 -8.99
C VAL A 120 17.38 -15.80 -10.40
N SER A 121 16.88 -16.76 -11.20
CA SER A 121 17.27 -16.92 -12.61
C SER A 121 16.82 -15.72 -13.45
N ASN A 122 17.62 -15.35 -14.45
CA ASN A 122 17.54 -14.13 -15.28
C ASN A 122 16.35 -14.04 -16.27
N GLU A 123 15.30 -14.82 -16.13
CA GLU A 123 14.13 -14.78 -17.03
C GLU A 123 12.96 -14.04 -16.38
N ARG A 124 13.13 -12.73 -16.15
CA ARG A 124 12.06 -11.87 -15.62
C ARG A 124 11.78 -10.74 -16.59
N ASN A 125 10.51 -10.34 -16.67
CA ASN A 125 10.08 -9.20 -17.47
C ASN A 125 10.39 -7.86 -16.77
N PHE A 126 10.38 -7.83 -15.42
CA PHE A 126 10.70 -6.65 -14.64
C PHE A 126 12.17 -6.68 -14.18
N PRO A 127 13.01 -5.70 -14.62
CA PRO A 127 14.40 -5.66 -14.22
C PRO A 127 14.53 -5.29 -12.73
N LEU A 128 15.25 -6.12 -12.00
CA LEU A 128 15.54 -5.90 -10.59
C LEU A 128 16.86 -5.15 -10.41
N GLY A 129 16.99 -4.43 -9.28
CA GLY A 129 18.18 -3.69 -8.90
C GLY A 129 19.19 -4.52 -8.11
N SER A 130 20.34 -3.91 -7.81
CA SER A 130 21.46 -4.57 -7.14
C SER A 130 21.36 -4.59 -5.60
N MET A 131 20.40 -3.88 -4.99
CA MET A 131 20.18 -3.86 -3.55
C MET A 131 19.09 -4.87 -3.14
N LEU A 132 19.40 -6.16 -3.08
CA LEU A 132 18.44 -7.25 -2.81
C LEU A 132 17.22 -7.18 -3.75
N GLY A 133 17.43 -6.93 -5.03
CA GLY A 133 16.37 -6.76 -6.02
C GLY A 133 15.82 -5.34 -6.14
N ASN A 134 16.14 -4.43 -5.23
CA ASN A 134 15.70 -3.04 -5.28
C ASN A 134 16.75 -2.14 -5.96
N TYR A 135 16.29 -1.05 -6.62
CA TYR A 135 17.19 -0.14 -7.32
C TYR A 135 18.03 0.69 -6.35
N THR A 136 19.33 0.85 -6.64
CA THR A 136 20.14 1.93 -6.09
C THR A 136 19.65 3.28 -6.60
N TRP A 137 20.12 4.39 -5.99
CA TRP A 137 19.84 5.75 -6.49
C TRP A 137 20.25 5.93 -7.96
N SER A 138 21.36 5.34 -8.36
CA SER A 138 21.82 5.39 -9.75
C SER A 138 20.94 4.55 -10.67
N GLU A 139 20.58 3.33 -10.28
CA GLU A 139 19.76 2.42 -11.08
C GLU A 139 18.35 2.95 -11.29
N LEU A 140 17.71 3.54 -10.26
CA LEU A 140 16.38 4.14 -10.42
C LEU A 140 16.40 5.32 -11.40
N ASN A 141 17.44 6.15 -11.34
CA ASN A 141 17.60 7.25 -12.28
C ASN A 141 17.83 6.76 -13.71
N GLN A 142 18.63 5.72 -13.88
CA GLN A 142 18.83 5.04 -15.17
C GLN A 142 17.53 4.41 -15.65
N ARG A 143 16.77 3.75 -14.77
CA ARG A 143 15.51 3.09 -15.13
C ARG A 143 14.47 4.07 -15.66
N HIS A 144 14.33 5.25 -15.05
CA HIS A 144 13.47 6.30 -15.59
C HIS A 144 13.92 6.73 -17.00
N GLU A 145 15.22 6.97 -17.20
CA GLU A 145 15.75 7.36 -18.51
C GLU A 145 15.52 6.27 -19.58
N GLU A 146 15.65 5.00 -19.23
CA GLU A 146 15.36 3.88 -20.12
C GLU A 146 13.90 3.87 -20.54
N LEU A 147 12.97 3.95 -19.60
CA LEU A 147 11.52 3.98 -19.87
C LEU A 147 11.15 5.19 -20.71
N LYS A 148 11.62 6.38 -20.34
CA LYS A 148 11.39 7.62 -21.09
C LYS A 148 11.93 7.55 -22.53
N ASN A 149 13.11 6.94 -22.72
CA ASN A 149 13.67 6.80 -24.07
C ASN A 149 12.92 5.76 -24.92
N MET A 150 12.34 4.72 -24.30
CA MET A 150 11.49 3.75 -25.00
C MET A 150 10.10 4.31 -25.31
N TYR A 151 9.56 5.16 -24.46
CA TYR A 151 8.19 5.70 -24.54
C TYR A 151 8.16 7.24 -24.42
N PRO A 152 8.88 7.98 -25.29
CA PRO A 152 9.09 9.42 -25.13
C PRO A 152 7.82 10.27 -25.28
N GLU A 153 6.77 9.73 -25.91
CA GLU A 153 5.50 10.44 -26.11
C GLU A 153 4.59 10.37 -24.88
N ILE A 154 4.78 9.37 -24.02
CA ILE A 154 3.88 9.12 -22.88
C ILE A 154 4.57 9.15 -21.50
N ILE A 155 5.90 9.17 -21.43
CA ILE A 155 6.66 9.38 -20.19
C ILE A 155 7.44 10.70 -20.27
N SER A 156 7.21 11.59 -19.31
CA SER A 156 7.88 12.89 -19.27
C SER A 156 9.36 12.80 -18.87
N GLU A 157 10.11 13.87 -19.16
CA GLU A 157 11.38 14.14 -18.49
C GLU A 157 11.18 14.24 -16.97
N LYS A 158 12.26 14.09 -16.20
CA LYS A 158 12.25 14.41 -14.77
C LYS A 158 11.95 15.89 -14.56
N ILE A 159 10.97 16.17 -13.74
CA ILE A 159 10.60 17.50 -13.31
C ILE A 159 11.18 17.68 -11.91
N ILE A 160 12.22 18.47 -11.79
CA ILE A 160 12.84 18.75 -10.49
C ILE A 160 11.91 19.63 -9.67
N LEU A 161 11.41 19.10 -8.57
CA LEU A 161 10.50 19.79 -7.65
C LEU A 161 11.24 20.65 -6.64
N GLY A 162 12.46 20.24 -6.27
CA GLY A 162 13.33 20.92 -5.32
C GLY A 162 14.48 20.03 -4.90
N GLN A 163 15.17 20.43 -3.82
CA GLN A 163 16.30 19.69 -3.27
C GLN A 163 16.06 19.33 -1.81
N SER A 164 16.46 18.11 -1.43
CA SER A 164 16.49 17.60 -0.07
C SER A 164 17.44 18.39 0.82
N PHE A 165 17.48 18.07 2.11
CA PHE A 165 18.35 18.71 3.08
C PHE A 165 19.85 18.65 2.72
N GLU A 166 20.34 17.51 2.17
CA GLU A 166 21.73 17.36 1.72
C GLU A 166 21.96 17.80 0.26
N GLY A 167 20.91 18.29 -0.43
CA GLY A 167 20.99 18.88 -1.77
C GLY A 167 20.80 17.89 -2.90
N ASN A 168 20.21 16.73 -2.65
CA ASN A 168 19.82 15.78 -3.69
C ASN A 168 18.48 16.19 -4.30
N ASP A 169 18.32 15.98 -5.61
CA ASP A 169 17.10 16.36 -6.32
C ASP A 169 15.93 15.49 -5.91
N ILE A 170 14.80 16.12 -5.56
CA ILE A 170 13.48 15.47 -5.48
C ILE A 170 12.76 15.79 -6.76
N TRP A 171 12.31 14.76 -7.47
CA TRP A 171 11.74 14.90 -8.79
C TRP A 171 10.48 14.06 -8.96
N ALA A 172 9.62 14.56 -9.86
CA ALA A 172 8.46 13.84 -10.34
C ALA A 172 8.58 13.56 -11.83
N PHE A 173 7.75 12.65 -12.33
CA PHE A 173 7.48 12.47 -13.74
C PHE A 173 6.01 12.16 -13.97
N LYS A 174 5.55 12.42 -15.20
CA LYS A 174 4.17 12.19 -15.65
C LYS A 174 4.12 11.03 -16.65
N LEU A 175 3.08 10.21 -16.55
CA LEU A 175 2.65 9.24 -17.54
C LEU A 175 1.27 9.66 -18.06
N SER A 176 1.17 10.01 -19.34
CA SER A 176 -0.04 10.50 -20.02
C SER A 176 0.26 10.56 -21.52
N ASP A 177 -0.73 10.60 -22.39
CA ASP A 177 -0.54 10.70 -23.85
C ASP A 177 0.05 12.04 -24.30
N ASN A 178 -0.14 13.11 -23.51
CA ASN A 178 0.38 14.46 -23.75
C ASN A 178 1.28 14.94 -22.61
N VAL A 179 2.44 14.30 -22.44
CA VAL A 179 3.36 14.50 -21.29
C VAL A 179 3.81 15.94 -21.05
N ASN A 180 3.82 16.79 -22.09
CA ASN A 180 4.29 18.17 -22.02
C ASN A 180 3.14 19.20 -21.90
N VAL A 181 1.91 18.74 -21.84
CA VAL A 181 0.70 19.58 -21.76
C VAL A 181 0.01 19.30 -20.44
N ASP A 182 -0.45 20.34 -19.76
CA ASP A 182 -1.33 20.23 -18.59
C ASP A 182 -2.77 20.21 -19.14
N GLU A 183 -3.39 19.03 -19.07
CA GLU A 183 -4.71 18.79 -19.63
C GLU A 183 -5.80 18.91 -18.56
N ASN A 184 -7.03 19.11 -18.99
CA ASN A 184 -8.15 19.13 -18.05
C ASN A 184 -8.64 17.70 -17.78
N GLU A 185 -7.71 16.87 -17.31
CA GLU A 185 -7.92 15.48 -16.95
C GLU A 185 -7.78 15.26 -15.45
N PRO A 186 -8.38 14.19 -14.90
CA PRO A 186 -8.16 13.84 -13.50
C PRO A 186 -6.71 13.44 -13.24
N GLU A 187 -6.10 14.08 -12.24
CA GLU A 187 -4.72 13.83 -11.82
C GLU A 187 -4.65 12.87 -10.65
N VAL A 188 -3.71 11.94 -10.70
CA VAL A 188 -3.41 10.96 -9.64
C VAL A 188 -1.94 11.05 -9.25
N LEU A 189 -1.64 11.01 -7.96
CA LEU A 189 -0.26 11.04 -7.47
C LEU A 189 0.08 9.73 -6.73
N TYR A 190 1.26 9.20 -7.05
CA TYR A 190 1.89 8.07 -6.37
C TYR A 190 3.24 8.51 -5.82
N THR A 191 3.47 8.37 -4.51
CA THR A 191 4.75 8.69 -3.88
C THR A 191 5.37 7.45 -3.24
N GLY A 192 6.70 7.37 -3.21
CA GLY A 192 7.44 6.29 -2.56
C GLY A 192 8.62 6.79 -1.73
N LEU A 193 9.22 5.90 -0.96
CA LEU A 193 10.43 6.15 -0.17
C LEU A 193 10.37 7.41 0.70
N THR A 194 9.26 7.64 1.38
CA THR A 194 9.18 8.61 2.50
C THR A 194 10.09 8.15 3.64
N HIS A 195 10.02 6.87 3.98
CA HIS A 195 11.00 6.22 4.86
C HIS A 195 12.03 5.48 4.02
N SER A 196 13.28 5.82 4.22
CA SER A 196 14.35 5.38 3.35
C SER A 196 14.76 3.90 3.47
N ARG A 197 14.22 3.17 4.44
CA ARG A 197 14.39 1.72 4.59
C ARG A 197 13.30 0.88 3.90
N GLU A 198 12.40 1.51 3.13
CA GLU A 198 11.22 0.92 2.51
C GLU A 198 11.28 0.93 0.97
N PRO A 199 12.32 0.33 0.34
CA PRO A 199 12.54 0.47 -1.10
C PRO A 199 11.45 -0.17 -1.96
N LEU A 200 10.69 -1.13 -1.43
CA LEU A 200 9.59 -1.77 -2.16
C LEU A 200 8.53 -0.75 -2.60
N SER A 201 8.32 0.32 -1.82
CA SER A 201 7.42 1.42 -2.17
C SER A 201 7.78 2.07 -3.52
N MET A 202 9.07 2.28 -3.79
CA MET A 202 9.59 2.80 -5.07
C MET A 202 9.50 1.73 -6.18
N MET A 203 9.87 0.48 -5.89
CA MET A 203 9.84 -0.59 -6.88
C MET A 203 8.44 -0.82 -7.45
N ASN A 204 7.41 -0.75 -6.58
CA ASN A 204 6.02 -0.83 -6.96
C ASN A 204 5.62 0.24 -7.99
N LEU A 205 6.08 1.48 -7.83
CA LEU A 205 5.79 2.56 -8.78
C LEU A 205 6.38 2.27 -10.16
N PHE A 206 7.64 1.84 -10.24
CA PHE A 206 8.27 1.48 -11.50
C PHE A 206 7.65 0.23 -12.15
N TYR A 207 7.22 -0.74 -11.35
CA TYR A 207 6.49 -1.90 -11.84
C TYR A 207 5.16 -1.51 -12.47
N PHE A 208 4.39 -0.66 -11.81
CA PHE A 208 3.12 -0.16 -12.32
C PHE A 208 3.29 0.61 -13.64
N VAL A 209 4.25 1.54 -13.69
CA VAL A 209 4.56 2.30 -14.92
C VAL A 209 4.95 1.37 -16.05
N GLN A 210 5.87 0.41 -15.81
CA GLN A 210 6.29 -0.55 -16.85
C GLN A 210 5.10 -1.35 -17.37
N ASN A 211 4.26 -1.88 -16.48
CA ASN A 211 3.10 -2.68 -16.88
C ASN A 211 2.13 -1.87 -17.74
N LEU A 212 1.84 -0.61 -17.34
CA LEU A 212 0.95 0.25 -18.13
C LEU A 212 1.50 0.55 -19.53
N VAL A 213 2.78 0.90 -19.66
CA VAL A 213 3.35 1.23 -20.98
C VAL A 213 3.51 -0.01 -21.88
N GLU A 214 3.81 -1.17 -21.31
CA GLU A 214 3.83 -2.43 -22.04
C GLU A 214 2.43 -2.82 -22.52
N SER A 215 1.41 -2.67 -21.67
CA SER A 215 0.01 -2.91 -22.00
C SER A 215 -0.51 -1.91 -23.04
N TYR A 216 -0.14 -0.64 -22.95
CA TYR A 216 -0.45 0.39 -23.96
C TYR A 216 0.13 0.03 -25.33
N ASN A 217 1.37 -0.47 -25.36
CA ASN A 217 2.04 -0.84 -26.59
C ASN A 217 1.39 -2.05 -27.32
N ILE A 218 0.63 -2.89 -26.62
CA ILE A 218 -0.16 -3.99 -27.21
C ILE A 218 -1.65 -3.65 -27.36
N ASP A 219 -2.00 -2.37 -27.26
CA ASP A 219 -3.35 -1.85 -27.44
C ASP A 219 -4.39 -2.37 -26.42
N SER A 220 -3.97 -2.53 -25.16
CA SER A 220 -4.90 -2.83 -24.05
C SER A 220 -5.87 -1.67 -23.82
N SER A 221 -7.17 -1.96 -23.82
CA SER A 221 -8.23 -0.95 -23.63
C SER A 221 -8.10 -0.18 -22.31
N GLU A 222 -7.75 -0.88 -21.21
CA GLU A 222 -7.54 -0.25 -19.89
C GLU A 222 -6.33 0.68 -19.89
N ALA A 223 -5.18 0.20 -20.41
CA ALA A 223 -3.96 0.99 -20.46
C ALA A 223 -4.12 2.21 -21.38
N ASN A 224 -4.79 2.04 -22.54
CA ASN A 224 -5.12 3.14 -23.44
C ASN A 224 -5.98 4.17 -22.73
N TYR A 225 -7.00 3.74 -22.02
CA TYR A 225 -7.87 4.65 -21.29
C TYR A 225 -7.12 5.41 -20.21
N LEU A 226 -6.36 4.69 -19.34
CA LEU A 226 -5.62 5.32 -18.25
C LEU A 226 -4.55 6.30 -18.71
N ILE A 227 -3.90 6.03 -19.84
CA ILE A 227 -2.86 6.92 -20.40
C ILE A 227 -3.47 8.10 -21.15
N ASN A 228 -4.64 7.91 -21.80
CA ASN A 228 -5.25 8.95 -22.64
C ASN A 228 -6.27 9.84 -21.89
N GLU A 229 -6.72 9.44 -20.70
CA GLU A 229 -7.78 10.16 -19.96
C GLU A 229 -7.37 10.47 -18.51
N ARG A 230 -6.09 10.28 -18.15
CA ARG A 230 -5.53 10.58 -16.81
C ARG A 230 -4.13 11.18 -16.92
N GLU A 231 -3.82 12.08 -16.01
CA GLU A 231 -2.44 12.47 -15.72
C GLU A 231 -1.94 11.70 -14.50
N LEU A 232 -1.13 10.65 -14.72
CA LEU A 232 -0.54 9.85 -13.64
C LEU A 232 0.83 10.41 -13.26
N TRP A 233 0.96 10.88 -12.03
CA TRP A 233 2.16 11.53 -11.51
C TRP A 233 2.87 10.64 -10.49
N PHE A 234 4.19 10.61 -10.55
CA PHE A 234 5.02 9.78 -9.68
C PHE A 234 6.14 10.59 -9.05
N ILE A 235 6.29 10.50 -7.72
CA ILE A 235 7.48 10.92 -6.95
C ILE A 235 8.10 9.64 -6.39
N PRO A 236 9.07 9.01 -7.08
CA PRO A 236 9.57 7.70 -6.66
C PRO A 236 10.31 7.74 -5.32
N VAL A 237 10.96 8.86 -4.99
CA VAL A 237 11.78 9.01 -3.79
C VAL A 237 11.54 10.37 -3.16
N VAL A 238 10.79 10.37 -2.06
CA VAL A 238 10.56 11.58 -1.24
C VAL A 238 11.80 11.88 -0.38
N ASN A 239 12.53 10.86 0.07
CA ASN A 239 13.69 10.95 0.96
C ASN A 239 14.98 10.42 0.30
N PRO A 240 15.55 11.16 -0.67
CA PRO A 240 16.76 10.72 -1.34
C PRO A 240 17.98 10.67 -0.41
N ASP A 241 18.09 11.57 0.55
CA ASP A 241 19.23 11.62 1.46
C ASP A 241 19.32 10.37 2.33
N GLY A 242 18.23 9.98 2.94
CA GLY A 242 18.14 8.76 3.74
C GLY A 242 18.40 7.51 2.90
N TYR A 243 17.89 7.46 1.66
CA TYR A 243 18.08 6.32 0.77
C TYR A 243 19.54 6.17 0.31
N ILE A 244 20.18 7.25 -0.12
CA ILE A 244 21.59 7.28 -0.48
C ILE A 244 22.46 6.90 0.72
N TYR A 245 22.09 7.33 1.94
CA TYR A 245 22.79 6.92 3.15
C TYR A 245 22.66 5.40 3.40
N ASN A 246 21.49 4.81 3.23
CA ASN A 246 21.31 3.35 3.31
C ASN A 246 22.18 2.61 2.28
N GLU A 247 22.24 3.11 1.04
CA GLU A 247 23.13 2.57 -0.01
C GLU A 247 24.60 2.65 0.38
N GLN A 248 25.02 3.76 1.02
CA GLN A 248 26.42 3.94 1.46
C GLN A 248 26.82 2.99 2.58
N ILE A 249 25.95 2.76 3.56
CA ILE A 249 26.26 1.87 4.70
C ILE A 249 26.04 0.40 4.38
N GLU A 250 25.10 0.09 3.49
CA GLU A 250 24.71 -1.26 3.10
C GLU A 250 24.50 -1.36 1.56
N PRO A 251 25.61 -1.37 0.78
CA PRO A 251 25.55 -1.24 -0.68
C PRO A 251 24.81 -2.38 -1.39
N ILE A 252 24.62 -3.52 -0.74
CA ILE A 252 23.88 -4.66 -1.30
C ILE A 252 22.43 -4.73 -0.76
N GLY A 253 21.98 -3.74 0.01
CA GLY A 253 20.66 -3.68 0.64
C GLY A 253 20.66 -4.08 2.11
N GLY A 254 19.54 -3.89 2.79
CA GLY A 254 19.39 -4.17 4.22
C GLY A 254 19.66 -2.96 5.13
N GLY A 255 19.83 -1.76 4.57
CA GLY A 255 20.01 -0.53 5.35
C GLY A 255 18.76 -0.17 6.15
N MET A 256 18.92 0.17 7.43
CA MET A 256 17.81 0.36 8.37
C MET A 256 17.54 1.82 8.75
N HIS A 257 18.22 2.78 8.11
CA HIS A 257 17.93 4.20 8.32
C HIS A 257 16.53 4.55 7.77
N ARG A 258 15.70 5.21 8.59
CA ARG A 258 14.30 5.56 8.29
C ARG A 258 14.13 7.02 7.86
N LYS A 259 14.72 7.93 8.67
CA LYS A 259 14.49 9.37 8.65
C LYS A 259 15.23 10.08 7.50
N ASN A 260 15.04 11.38 7.32
CA ASN A 260 15.92 12.18 6.47
C ASN A 260 17.32 12.38 7.12
N ARG A 261 18.15 13.23 6.56
CA ARG A 261 19.55 13.41 7.05
C ARG A 261 19.81 14.75 7.70
N ARG A 262 18.76 15.48 8.14
CA ARG A 262 18.92 16.73 8.90
C ARG A 262 19.80 16.52 10.12
N ASP A 263 20.69 17.47 10.39
CA ASP A 263 21.52 17.43 11.61
C ASP A 263 20.68 17.84 12.82
N THR A 264 20.33 16.88 13.64
CA THR A 264 19.54 17.04 14.86
C THR A 264 20.38 17.01 16.14
N GLY A 265 21.71 16.90 16.02
CA GLY A 265 22.61 16.73 17.15
C GLY A 265 22.66 15.31 17.73
N CYS A 266 21.94 14.34 17.13
CA CYS A 266 21.87 12.95 17.60
C CYS A 266 22.94 12.03 16.99
N GLY A 267 24.11 12.58 16.68
CA GLY A 267 25.22 11.82 16.09
C GLY A 267 25.11 11.70 14.56
N LEU A 268 25.81 10.73 13.99
CA LEU A 268 25.90 10.53 12.55
C LEU A 268 25.16 9.27 12.06
N GLY A 269 24.66 8.45 12.97
CA GLY A 269 24.01 7.17 12.69
C GLY A 269 22.53 7.30 12.28
N THR A 270 21.79 6.25 12.49
CA THR A 270 20.37 6.12 12.11
C THR A 270 19.43 6.96 12.97
N GLN A 271 19.86 7.43 14.14
CA GLN A 271 19.10 8.36 15.00
C GLN A 271 19.04 9.78 14.46
N ARG A 272 19.94 10.15 13.52
CA ARG A 272 19.96 11.46 12.88
C ARG A 272 18.75 11.63 11.98
N GLY A 273 18.21 12.85 11.94
CA GLY A 273 17.16 13.25 11.01
C GLY A 273 15.78 13.40 11.64
N VAL A 274 14.84 13.80 10.78
CA VAL A 274 13.41 13.97 11.08
C VAL A 274 12.64 12.84 10.40
N ASP A 275 11.64 12.30 11.08
CA ASP A 275 10.67 11.41 10.48
C ASP A 275 9.74 12.21 9.57
N LEU A 276 9.89 12.07 8.26
CA LEU A 276 9.13 12.84 7.29
C LEU A 276 7.63 12.56 7.38
N ASN A 277 7.24 11.34 7.77
CA ASN A 277 5.84 10.97 7.97
C ASN A 277 5.30 11.33 9.38
N ARG A 278 5.93 12.31 10.04
CA ARG A 278 5.49 13.03 11.25
C ARG A 278 5.63 14.54 11.10
N ASN A 279 6.02 15.03 9.91
CA ASN A 279 6.38 16.43 9.68
C ASN A 279 5.32 17.21 8.89
N TYR A 280 4.20 16.58 8.49
CA TYR A 280 3.08 17.24 7.80
C TYR A 280 2.20 18.04 8.77
N GLY A 281 1.43 19.01 8.24
CA GLY A 281 0.80 20.04 9.05
C GLY A 281 -0.45 19.62 9.82
N TYR A 282 -1.26 18.69 9.30
CA TYR A 282 -2.49 18.29 9.97
C TYR A 282 -2.18 17.48 11.24
N GLY A 283 -2.75 17.89 12.37
CA GLY A 283 -2.50 17.24 13.65
C GLY A 283 -1.05 17.28 14.15
N TRP A 284 -0.13 17.99 13.48
CA TRP A 284 1.28 18.04 13.86
C TRP A 284 1.47 18.42 15.33
N GLY A 285 2.19 17.58 16.08
CA GLY A 285 2.49 17.83 17.48
C GLY A 285 1.26 17.87 18.39
N ALA A 286 0.12 17.30 17.96
CA ALA A 286 -1.11 17.26 18.77
C ALA A 286 -0.91 16.56 20.12
N ASN A 287 -0.01 15.58 20.15
CA ASN A 287 0.43 14.89 21.37
C ASN A 287 1.82 14.27 21.13
N ASP A 288 2.42 13.74 22.21
CA ASP A 288 3.75 13.10 22.16
C ASP A 288 3.65 11.55 22.08
N THR A 289 2.46 11.01 21.78
CA THR A 289 2.24 9.57 21.60
C THR A 289 2.37 9.17 20.13
N GLY A 290 1.75 9.93 19.22
CA GLY A 290 1.77 9.64 17.78
C GLY A 290 3.00 10.18 17.05
N SER A 291 3.82 11.01 17.71
CA SER A 291 5.12 11.53 17.25
C SER A 291 5.93 12.00 18.46
N SER A 292 7.24 12.21 18.29
CA SER A 292 8.11 12.62 19.40
C SER A 292 8.69 14.03 19.20
N PRO A 293 8.80 14.85 20.25
CA PRO A 293 9.57 16.08 20.24
C PRO A 293 11.08 15.84 20.45
N ASP A 294 11.51 14.61 20.83
CA ASP A 294 12.92 14.28 21.05
C ASP A 294 13.64 14.12 19.71
N PRO A 295 14.66 14.95 19.42
CA PRO A 295 15.42 14.89 18.17
C PRO A 295 16.07 13.51 17.88
N CYS A 296 16.32 12.70 18.92
CA CYS A 296 16.95 11.39 18.80
C CYS A 296 15.95 10.23 18.61
N SER A 297 14.66 10.49 18.80
CA SER A 297 13.61 9.49 18.60
C SER A 297 13.47 9.09 17.12
N ALA A 298 13.13 7.83 16.87
CA ALA A 298 12.82 7.32 15.52
C ALA A 298 11.63 8.03 14.87
N ILE A 299 10.69 8.54 15.68
CA ILE A 299 9.49 9.28 15.25
C ILE A 299 9.58 10.78 15.53
N TYR A 300 10.79 11.36 15.49
CA TYR A 300 10.99 12.80 15.68
C TYR A 300 10.30 13.61 14.59
N ARG A 301 9.38 14.51 15.01
CA ARG A 301 8.50 15.29 14.11
C ARG A 301 9.10 16.57 13.53
N GLY A 302 10.36 16.89 13.86
CA GLY A 302 10.98 18.15 13.46
C GLY A 302 10.64 19.34 14.40
N GLU A 303 11.19 20.52 14.09
CA GLU A 303 11.02 21.74 14.92
C GLU A 303 9.65 22.41 14.71
N SER A 304 9.05 22.21 13.53
CA SER A 304 7.72 22.69 13.16
C SER A 304 7.13 21.82 12.06
N ALA A 305 5.84 21.93 11.82
CA ALA A 305 5.22 21.36 10.62
C ALA A 305 5.95 21.88 9.38
N PHE A 306 6.23 20.98 8.44
CA PHE A 306 6.96 21.27 7.20
C PHE A 306 8.32 21.94 7.43
N SER A 307 9.01 21.60 8.53
CA SER A 307 10.39 22.06 8.76
C SER A 307 11.39 21.45 7.77
N GLU A 308 11.02 20.35 7.13
CA GLU A 308 11.89 19.61 6.23
C GLU A 308 11.60 19.99 4.77
N PRO A 309 12.64 20.26 3.96
CA PRO A 309 12.45 20.61 2.56
C PRO A 309 11.73 19.50 1.78
N GLU A 310 11.95 18.26 2.14
CA GLU A 310 11.33 17.10 1.51
C GLU A 310 9.80 17.14 1.63
N THR A 311 9.28 17.40 2.82
CA THR A 311 7.83 17.48 3.06
C THR A 311 7.24 18.78 2.50
N GLU A 312 7.98 19.89 2.54
CA GLU A 312 7.56 21.15 1.93
C GLU A 312 7.42 21.03 0.41
N ILE A 313 8.36 20.35 -0.25
CA ILE A 313 8.31 20.09 -1.69
C ILE A 313 7.09 19.26 -2.08
N VAL A 314 6.80 18.16 -1.37
CA VAL A 314 5.61 17.34 -1.63
C VAL A 314 4.34 18.14 -1.39
N LYS A 315 4.27 18.90 -0.29
CA LYS A 315 3.15 19.81 -0.02
C LYS A 315 2.92 20.79 -1.17
N ASP A 316 3.98 21.49 -1.59
CA ASP A 316 3.88 22.51 -2.64
C ASP A 316 3.48 21.88 -3.98
N PHE A 317 3.95 20.69 -4.29
CA PHE A 317 3.55 19.96 -5.49
C PHE A 317 2.07 19.60 -5.45
N ILE A 318 1.56 19.08 -4.33
CA ILE A 318 0.13 18.75 -4.16
C ILE A 318 -0.74 20.00 -4.25
N LEU A 319 -0.36 21.11 -3.62
CA LEU A 319 -1.15 22.35 -3.61
C LEU A 319 -1.16 23.09 -4.96
N ASN A 320 -0.16 22.90 -5.80
CA ASN A 320 -0.07 23.56 -7.12
C ASN A 320 -0.72 22.74 -8.25
N ARG A 321 -1.33 21.59 -7.94
CA ARG A 321 -2.03 20.72 -8.90
C ARG A 321 -3.44 20.41 -8.42
N ASN A 322 -4.20 19.65 -9.24
CA ASN A 322 -5.61 19.34 -8.97
C ASN A 322 -5.80 17.82 -8.79
N PHE A 323 -4.94 17.21 -7.98
CA PHE A 323 -5.03 15.78 -7.69
C PHE A 323 -6.41 15.41 -7.15
N LYS A 324 -6.98 14.34 -7.69
CA LYS A 324 -8.23 13.76 -7.21
C LYS A 324 -7.97 12.78 -6.07
N ASN A 325 -6.88 12.05 -6.19
CA ASN A 325 -6.46 11.08 -5.19
C ASN A 325 -4.93 10.91 -5.16
N VAL A 326 -4.42 10.43 -4.01
CA VAL A 326 -2.98 10.28 -3.75
C VAL A 326 -2.71 8.97 -3.01
N LEU A 327 -1.73 8.17 -3.46
CA LEU A 327 -1.17 7.05 -2.70
C LEU A 327 0.23 7.39 -2.18
N HIS A 328 0.39 7.37 -0.86
CA HIS A 328 1.67 7.49 -0.19
C HIS A 328 2.20 6.10 0.18
N TYR A 329 2.97 5.50 -0.70
CA TYR A 329 3.45 4.12 -0.55
C TYR A 329 4.52 3.97 0.52
N HIS A 330 4.32 2.95 1.36
CA HIS A 330 5.21 2.48 2.41
C HIS A 330 5.44 0.96 2.31
N SER A 331 6.23 0.41 3.17
CA SER A 331 6.34 -1.01 3.48
C SER A 331 6.78 -1.17 4.95
N PHE A 332 6.24 -2.13 5.68
CA PHE A 332 5.41 -3.27 5.33
C PHE A 332 4.17 -3.38 6.25
N GLY A 333 3.13 -4.09 5.82
CA GLY A 333 1.96 -4.31 6.68
C GLY A 333 0.82 -5.10 6.01
N ASN A 334 0.78 -5.17 4.67
CA ASN A 334 -0.35 -5.66 3.87
C ASN A 334 -1.66 -4.97 4.25
N VAL A 335 -1.63 -3.64 4.32
CA VAL A 335 -2.79 -2.83 4.72
C VAL A 335 -2.91 -1.57 3.85
N TYR A 336 -4.16 -1.07 3.74
CA TYR A 336 -4.48 0.26 3.23
C TYR A 336 -4.93 1.14 4.39
N ILE A 337 -4.09 2.08 4.82
CA ILE A 337 -4.39 3.00 5.92
C ILE A 337 -5.03 4.27 5.34
N HIS A 338 -6.19 4.64 5.87
CA HIS A 338 -6.88 5.89 5.54
C HIS A 338 -6.96 6.82 6.76
N PRO A 339 -7.29 8.12 6.60
CA PRO A 339 -7.45 9.05 7.72
C PRO A 339 -8.50 8.57 8.74
N PHE A 340 -8.31 8.88 10.02
CA PHE A 340 -7.24 9.70 10.57
C PHE A 340 -6.31 8.87 11.46
N GLY A 341 -5.03 9.28 11.51
CA GLY A 341 -4.00 8.64 12.34
C GLY A 341 -4.26 8.74 13.85
N ASP A 342 -5.08 9.67 14.32
CA ASP A 342 -5.51 9.76 15.72
C ASP A 342 -6.62 8.77 16.10
N GLY A 343 -7.10 7.98 15.13
CA GLY A 343 -8.17 6.99 15.29
C GLY A 343 -9.59 7.56 15.14
N SER A 344 -9.75 8.86 14.86
CA SER A 344 -11.04 9.42 14.43
C SER A 344 -11.34 9.07 12.98
N TYR A 345 -12.57 9.34 12.53
CA TYR A 345 -13.00 9.02 11.16
C TYR A 345 -13.25 10.27 10.34
N PRO A 346 -13.09 10.22 9.02
CA PRO A 346 -13.66 11.18 8.10
C PRO A 346 -15.16 11.37 8.29
N ASP A 347 -15.72 12.44 7.69
CA ASP A 347 -17.17 12.58 7.62
C ASP A 347 -17.81 11.33 7.00
N TYR A 348 -19.04 11.00 7.41
CA TYR A 348 -19.69 9.73 7.05
C TYR A 348 -19.75 9.47 5.54
N GLY A 349 -19.96 10.52 4.72
CA GLY A 349 -19.96 10.39 3.26
C GLY A 349 -18.61 9.93 2.72
N ASP A 350 -17.54 10.56 3.18
CA ASP A 350 -16.17 10.25 2.74
C ASP A 350 -15.69 8.91 3.33
N LEU A 351 -16.15 8.55 4.53
CA LEU A 351 -15.86 7.23 5.11
C LEU A 351 -16.42 6.10 4.24
N ILE A 352 -17.61 6.27 3.65
CA ILE A 352 -18.16 5.31 2.69
C ILE A 352 -17.24 5.17 1.46
N ILE A 353 -16.72 6.30 0.95
CA ILE A 353 -15.75 6.32 -0.16
C ILE A 353 -14.49 5.54 0.23
N TYR A 354 -13.91 5.86 1.38
CA TYR A 354 -12.70 5.19 1.87
C TYR A 354 -12.88 3.68 2.02
N ARG A 355 -13.97 3.26 2.66
CA ARG A 355 -14.23 1.82 2.88
C ARG A 355 -14.52 1.08 1.57
N GLY A 356 -15.31 1.68 0.69
CA GLY A 356 -15.65 1.08 -0.60
C GLY A 356 -14.45 0.92 -1.53
N LEU A 357 -13.64 1.98 -1.68
CA LEU A 357 -12.42 1.90 -2.52
C LEU A 357 -11.39 0.94 -1.94
N ALA A 358 -11.17 0.96 -0.62
CA ALA A 358 -10.23 0.04 0.02
C ALA A 358 -10.69 -1.42 -0.12
N GLN A 359 -11.98 -1.70 0.02
CA GLN A 359 -12.52 -3.03 -0.22
C GLN A 359 -12.23 -3.53 -1.64
N GLU A 360 -12.51 -2.70 -2.65
CA GLU A 360 -12.24 -3.07 -4.06
C GLU A 360 -10.75 -3.29 -4.35
N MET A 361 -9.89 -2.41 -3.83
CA MET A 361 -8.45 -2.60 -3.94
C MET A 361 -7.97 -3.88 -3.25
N SER A 362 -8.61 -4.26 -2.15
CA SER A 362 -8.23 -5.43 -1.35
C SER A 362 -8.70 -6.76 -1.93
N GLU A 363 -9.72 -6.77 -2.80
CA GLU A 363 -10.19 -8.01 -3.46
C GLU A 363 -9.11 -8.72 -4.29
N HIS A 364 -8.06 -7.98 -4.72
CA HIS A 364 -6.98 -8.52 -5.55
C HIS A 364 -5.75 -8.97 -4.77
N ASN A 365 -5.61 -8.56 -3.50
CA ASN A 365 -4.41 -8.83 -2.70
C ASN A 365 -4.67 -9.20 -1.24
N ASN A 366 -5.94 -9.24 -0.83
CA ASN A 366 -6.38 -9.54 0.53
C ASN A 366 -5.76 -8.62 1.61
N PHE A 367 -5.45 -7.37 1.26
CA PHE A 367 -4.96 -6.41 2.25
C PHE A 367 -6.08 -6.03 3.21
N ASN A 368 -5.74 -5.91 4.49
CA ASN A 368 -6.64 -5.31 5.47
C ASN A 368 -6.73 -3.79 5.22
N PHE A 369 -7.79 -3.12 5.70
CA PHE A 369 -7.94 -1.68 5.54
C PHE A 369 -8.65 -1.04 6.72
N GLY A 370 -8.31 0.23 6.97
CA GLY A 370 -8.89 1.00 8.06
C GLY A 370 -8.07 2.22 8.41
N THR A 371 -8.40 2.85 9.54
CA THR A 371 -7.51 3.85 10.17
C THR A 371 -6.24 3.17 10.71
N GLY A 372 -5.20 3.93 11.01
CA GLY A 372 -4.02 3.39 11.67
C GLY A 372 -4.35 2.61 12.94
N TYR A 373 -5.30 3.10 13.74
CA TYR A 373 -5.69 2.39 14.95
C TYR A 373 -6.39 1.05 14.70
N GLU A 374 -7.22 0.96 13.65
CA GLU A 374 -7.92 -0.28 13.28
C GLU A 374 -7.00 -1.33 12.67
N THR A 375 -5.99 -0.91 11.91
CA THR A 375 -5.12 -1.80 11.13
C THR A 375 -3.84 -2.17 11.88
N ILE A 376 -3.14 -1.18 12.44
CA ILE A 376 -1.81 -1.35 13.07
C ILE A 376 -1.85 -1.14 14.59
N GLY A 377 -2.99 -0.72 15.16
CA GLY A 377 -3.25 -0.71 16.61
C GLY A 377 -2.63 0.45 17.40
N TYR A 378 -2.08 1.47 16.74
CA TYR A 378 -1.53 2.67 17.38
C TYR A 378 -1.93 3.94 16.63
N THR A 379 -1.77 5.10 17.29
CA THR A 379 -2.10 6.42 16.75
C THR A 379 -0.86 7.13 16.23
N VAL A 380 -1.05 7.95 15.20
CA VAL A 380 -0.04 8.77 14.54
C VAL A 380 -0.50 10.22 14.50
N ASN A 381 0.40 11.17 14.37
CA ASN A 381 0.06 12.56 14.07
C ASN A 381 1.13 13.23 13.22
N GLY A 382 0.69 14.13 12.33
CA GLY A 382 1.56 14.84 11.40
C GLY A 382 2.01 14.02 10.21
N ASP A 383 1.25 13.03 9.78
CA ASP A 383 1.52 12.18 8.62
C ASP A 383 1.00 12.78 7.30
N ALA A 384 1.43 12.19 6.19
CA ALA A 384 1.09 12.66 4.85
C ALA A 384 -0.39 12.42 4.53
N VAL A 385 -0.95 11.28 4.93
CA VAL A 385 -2.32 10.87 4.61
C VAL A 385 -3.33 11.79 5.31
N ASP A 386 -3.13 12.06 6.59
CA ASP A 386 -3.99 12.97 7.35
C ASP A 386 -3.96 14.40 6.79
N TRP A 387 -2.77 14.88 6.40
CA TRP A 387 -2.65 16.21 5.83
C TRP A 387 -3.28 16.31 4.44
N THR A 388 -3.06 15.30 3.59
CA THR A 388 -3.59 15.28 2.22
C THR A 388 -5.12 15.33 2.22
N TYR A 389 -5.76 14.59 3.10
CA TYR A 389 -7.22 14.64 3.24
C TYR A 389 -7.68 15.78 4.17
N GLY A 390 -7.21 15.81 5.42
CA GLY A 390 -7.74 16.70 6.44
C GLY A 390 -7.55 18.19 6.16
N SER A 391 -6.50 18.55 5.38
CA SER A 391 -6.28 19.95 4.98
C SER A 391 -6.80 20.28 3.58
N ASN A 392 -6.92 19.29 2.68
CA ASN A 392 -7.17 19.56 1.26
C ASN A 392 -8.39 18.80 0.70
N GLY A 393 -8.98 17.86 1.45
CA GLY A 393 -10.14 17.07 1.01
C GLY A 393 -9.82 16.07 -0.12
N ILE A 394 -8.53 15.74 -0.35
CA ILE A 394 -8.11 14.81 -1.39
C ILE A 394 -8.15 13.39 -0.82
N ILE A 395 -8.82 12.46 -1.52
CA ILE A 395 -8.88 11.06 -1.12
C ILE A 395 -7.48 10.43 -1.21
N THR A 396 -7.05 9.78 -0.16
CA THR A 396 -5.67 9.31 -0.03
C THR A 396 -5.55 8.10 0.87
N TYR A 397 -4.57 7.24 0.58
CA TYR A 397 -4.22 6.10 1.44
C TYR A 397 -2.70 6.01 1.61
N THR A 398 -2.31 5.33 2.68
CA THR A 398 -0.97 4.75 2.83
C THR A 398 -1.07 3.24 2.60
N PRO A 399 -0.69 2.72 1.43
CA PRO A 399 -0.50 1.29 1.24
C PRO A 399 0.83 0.85 1.88
N GLU A 400 0.78 -0.17 2.74
CA GLU A 400 1.94 -0.80 3.38
C GLU A 400 2.21 -2.15 2.70
N VAL A 401 3.07 -2.17 1.69
CA VAL A 401 3.27 -3.34 0.82
C VAL A 401 4.21 -4.38 1.43
N GLY A 402 3.79 -5.64 1.43
CA GLY A 402 4.53 -6.77 2.00
C GLY A 402 4.17 -7.05 3.46
N SER A 403 4.37 -8.27 3.89
CA SER A 403 4.07 -8.72 5.25
C SER A 403 5.29 -8.62 6.18
N SER A 404 5.09 -8.88 7.47
CA SER A 404 6.17 -8.94 8.45
C SER A 404 7.23 -10.01 8.13
N SER A 405 6.86 -11.07 7.40
CA SER A 405 7.82 -12.09 6.97
C SER A 405 8.76 -11.58 5.87
N GLN A 406 8.31 -10.67 5.00
CA GLN A 406 9.16 -10.00 4.01
C GLN A 406 9.95 -8.84 4.65
N GLY A 407 9.36 -8.12 5.59
CA GLY A 407 9.99 -6.97 6.26
C GLY A 407 10.32 -5.83 5.30
N PHE A 408 11.24 -4.94 5.69
CA PHE A 408 11.62 -3.76 4.88
C PHE A 408 12.36 -4.10 3.59
N TRP A 409 13.14 -5.20 3.59
CA TRP A 409 13.93 -5.64 2.46
C TRP A 409 13.52 -7.06 2.07
N PRO A 410 12.46 -7.21 1.27
CA PRO A 410 12.04 -8.52 0.79
C PRO A 410 13.18 -9.22 0.05
N SER A 411 13.11 -10.55 -0.09
CA SER A 411 14.07 -11.27 -0.92
C SER A 411 13.90 -10.87 -2.38
N GLU A 412 14.97 -10.95 -3.17
CA GLU A 412 14.92 -10.67 -4.60
C GLU A 412 13.81 -11.45 -5.32
N SER A 413 13.49 -12.66 -4.84
CA SER A 413 12.39 -13.47 -5.39
C SER A 413 11.01 -12.89 -5.14
N ASP A 414 10.84 -12.11 -4.09
CA ASP A 414 9.54 -11.61 -3.66
C ASP A 414 9.21 -10.23 -4.25
N VAL A 415 10.22 -9.42 -4.63
CA VAL A 415 10.02 -8.03 -5.07
C VAL A 415 8.99 -7.92 -6.19
N GLU A 416 9.15 -8.68 -7.29
CA GLU A 416 8.24 -8.63 -8.43
C GLU A 416 6.83 -9.09 -8.05
N VAL A 417 6.71 -10.17 -7.27
CA VAL A 417 5.42 -10.71 -6.82
C VAL A 417 4.66 -9.70 -5.95
N LEU A 418 5.37 -9.05 -5.02
CA LEU A 418 4.76 -8.04 -4.15
C LEU A 418 4.33 -6.78 -4.91
N CYS A 419 5.07 -6.40 -5.96
CA CYS A 419 4.66 -5.32 -6.86
C CYS A 419 3.46 -5.73 -7.72
N ASP A 420 3.42 -6.96 -8.21
CA ASP A 420 2.31 -7.48 -9.02
C ASP A 420 1.00 -7.51 -8.22
N ASN A 421 1.05 -7.87 -6.94
CA ASN A 421 -0.10 -7.82 -6.03
C ASN A 421 -0.72 -6.41 -5.89
N GLN A 422 0.00 -5.34 -6.23
CA GLN A 422 -0.52 -3.96 -6.21
C GLN A 422 -1.04 -3.47 -7.56
N LEU A 423 -0.82 -4.23 -8.64
CA LEU A 423 -1.10 -3.77 -9.99
C LEU A 423 -2.56 -3.37 -10.19
N GLU A 424 -3.49 -4.26 -9.85
CA GLU A 424 -4.93 -3.99 -10.00
C GLU A 424 -5.40 -2.89 -9.06
N SER A 425 -4.90 -2.85 -7.82
CA SER A 425 -5.21 -1.77 -6.87
C SER A 425 -4.76 -0.41 -7.39
N ASN A 426 -3.58 -0.31 -8.00
CA ASN A 426 -3.09 0.92 -8.64
C ASN A 426 -3.97 1.35 -9.82
N LYS A 427 -4.44 0.39 -10.65
CA LYS A 427 -5.36 0.68 -11.76
C LYS A 427 -6.72 1.17 -11.24
N ILE A 428 -7.33 0.47 -10.29
CA ILE A 428 -8.60 0.86 -9.67
C ILE A 428 -8.50 2.30 -9.15
N PHE A 429 -7.41 2.61 -8.44
CA PHE A 429 -7.18 3.93 -7.91
C PHE A 429 -7.04 5.00 -9.00
N ALA A 430 -6.43 4.67 -10.14
CA ALA A 430 -6.32 5.56 -11.30
C ALA A 430 -7.68 5.72 -12.03
N PHE A 431 -8.46 4.66 -12.19
CA PHE A 431 -9.80 4.73 -12.78
C PHE A 431 -10.71 5.65 -11.97
N THR A 432 -10.70 5.48 -10.64
CA THR A 432 -11.60 6.22 -9.74
C THR A 432 -11.29 7.72 -9.63
N ALA A 433 -10.19 8.21 -10.14
CA ALA A 433 -9.94 9.66 -10.21
C ALA A 433 -10.95 10.41 -11.09
N GLY A 434 -11.49 9.76 -12.13
CA GLY A 434 -12.56 10.26 -12.98
C GLY A 434 -13.94 9.76 -12.57
N SER A 435 -14.93 9.83 -13.45
CA SER A 435 -16.14 9.02 -13.37
C SER A 435 -15.81 7.56 -13.67
N ASP A 436 -16.31 6.66 -12.86
CA ASP A 436 -16.02 5.22 -12.97
C ASP A 436 -17.24 4.44 -12.49
N PHE A 437 -17.80 3.61 -13.37
CA PHE A 437 -19.08 2.94 -13.10
C PHE A 437 -18.87 1.46 -12.82
N VAL A 438 -19.68 0.97 -11.89
CA VAL A 438 -19.78 -0.46 -11.59
C VAL A 438 -21.22 -0.86 -11.41
N LEU A 439 -21.48 -2.14 -11.63
CA LEU A 439 -22.76 -2.75 -11.33
C LEU A 439 -22.84 -3.01 -9.82
N GLY A 440 -23.86 -2.45 -9.18
CA GLY A 440 -24.22 -2.78 -7.82
C GLY A 440 -25.11 -4.03 -7.73
N PRO A 441 -25.82 -4.22 -6.62
CA PRO A 441 -26.77 -5.31 -6.47
C PRO A 441 -27.82 -5.34 -7.58
N TYR A 442 -28.20 -6.54 -7.98
CA TYR A 442 -29.23 -6.76 -8.97
C TYR A 442 -30.26 -7.78 -8.47
N ASP A 443 -31.49 -7.67 -8.97
CA ASP A 443 -32.61 -8.53 -8.56
C ASP A 443 -33.29 -9.14 -9.79
N PHE A 444 -33.14 -10.46 -9.92
CA PHE A 444 -33.88 -11.27 -10.89
C PHE A 444 -35.11 -11.86 -10.25
N PRO A 445 -36.29 -11.79 -10.91
CA PRO A 445 -37.48 -12.46 -10.41
C PRO A 445 -37.27 -13.99 -10.28
N ASN A 446 -37.88 -14.56 -9.25
CA ASN A 446 -37.82 -16.02 -9.01
C ASN A 446 -38.52 -16.84 -10.09
N ASP A 447 -39.48 -16.25 -10.80
CA ASP A 447 -40.22 -16.92 -11.89
C ASP A 447 -39.71 -16.40 -13.25
N LEU A 448 -38.88 -17.20 -13.87
CA LEU A 448 -38.38 -17.04 -15.24
C LEU A 448 -38.82 -18.25 -16.09
N SER A 449 -40.08 -18.68 -15.94
CA SER A 449 -40.69 -19.77 -16.70
C SER A 449 -40.81 -19.42 -18.18
N PRO A 450 -40.99 -20.42 -19.09
CA PRO A 450 -41.19 -20.19 -20.52
C PRO A 450 -42.36 -19.24 -20.78
N GLY A 451 -42.15 -18.24 -21.63
CA GLY A 451 -43.15 -17.23 -22.01
C GLY A 451 -43.41 -16.13 -20.98
N VAL A 452 -42.67 -16.12 -19.87
CA VAL A 452 -42.81 -15.08 -18.86
C VAL A 452 -42.09 -13.80 -19.33
N VAL A 453 -42.73 -12.68 -19.05
CA VAL A 453 -42.16 -11.33 -19.14
C VAL A 453 -41.83 -10.87 -17.72
N ALA A 454 -40.58 -10.70 -17.45
CA ALA A 454 -40.04 -10.36 -16.12
C ALA A 454 -39.39 -8.96 -16.12
N PHE A 455 -39.42 -8.26 -14.98
CA PHE A 455 -38.71 -7.02 -14.79
C PHE A 455 -37.46 -7.29 -13.93
N VAL A 456 -36.29 -6.92 -14.44
CA VAL A 456 -35.00 -7.03 -13.76
C VAL A 456 -34.56 -5.65 -13.31
N ASN A 457 -34.15 -5.52 -12.07
CA ASN A 457 -33.62 -4.27 -11.53
C ASN A 457 -32.10 -4.39 -11.40
N LEU A 458 -31.39 -3.35 -11.86
CA LEU A 458 -29.94 -3.21 -11.71
C LEU A 458 -29.63 -1.91 -11.02
N GLU A 459 -28.82 -1.94 -9.96
CA GLU A 459 -28.24 -0.73 -9.36
C GLU A 459 -26.95 -0.38 -10.09
N ILE A 460 -26.79 0.88 -10.44
CA ILE A 460 -25.61 1.46 -11.08
C ILE A 460 -24.97 2.40 -10.08
N LEU A 461 -23.67 2.23 -9.80
CA LEU A 461 -22.89 3.10 -8.92
C LEU A 461 -21.83 3.84 -9.74
N ASN A 462 -21.76 5.17 -9.60
CA ASN A 462 -20.55 5.90 -9.95
C ASN A 462 -19.59 5.85 -8.75
N ARG A 463 -18.64 4.91 -8.72
CA ARG A 463 -17.62 4.81 -7.66
C ARG A 463 -16.46 5.80 -7.84
N GLY A 464 -16.45 6.54 -8.97
CA GLY A 464 -15.46 7.56 -9.25
C GLY A 464 -15.54 8.77 -8.31
N LEU A 465 -14.45 9.50 -8.20
CA LEU A 465 -14.32 10.72 -7.38
C LEU A 465 -14.80 11.99 -8.08
N THR A 466 -15.23 11.86 -9.34
CA THR A 466 -15.85 12.96 -10.10
C THR A 466 -17.26 12.55 -10.54
N SER A 467 -18.11 13.57 -10.75
CA SER A 467 -19.42 13.35 -11.37
C SER A 467 -19.28 12.88 -12.81
N SER A 468 -20.26 12.15 -13.30
CA SER A 468 -20.34 11.73 -14.71
C SER A 468 -20.31 12.93 -15.68
N ASN A 469 -19.77 12.68 -16.85
CA ASN A 469 -19.75 13.64 -17.96
C ASN A 469 -21.04 13.48 -18.79
N GLY A 470 -22.14 14.10 -18.33
CA GLY A 470 -23.44 14.01 -18.97
C GLY A 470 -24.26 12.78 -18.53
N ALA A 471 -25.10 12.29 -19.41
CA ALA A 471 -25.92 11.11 -19.19
C ALA A 471 -25.06 9.82 -19.10
N VAL A 472 -25.52 8.88 -18.29
CA VAL A 472 -24.91 7.55 -18.21
C VAL A 472 -25.70 6.60 -19.10
N SER A 473 -25.01 5.92 -19.99
CA SER A 473 -25.57 4.96 -20.95
C SER A 473 -25.35 3.53 -20.45
N ILE A 474 -26.42 2.77 -20.34
CA ILE A 474 -26.42 1.37 -19.95
C ILE A 474 -26.91 0.53 -21.11
N LYS A 475 -26.04 -0.32 -21.66
CA LYS A 475 -26.37 -1.26 -22.71
C LYS A 475 -26.55 -2.65 -22.14
N ILE A 476 -27.65 -3.33 -22.51
CA ILE A 476 -28.04 -4.65 -22.01
C ILE A 476 -28.22 -5.58 -23.21
N GLU A 477 -27.28 -6.47 -23.42
CA GLU A 477 -27.26 -7.37 -24.60
C GLU A 477 -27.56 -8.81 -24.18
N PRO A 478 -28.63 -9.44 -24.71
CA PRO A 478 -28.87 -10.86 -24.49
C PRO A 478 -27.78 -11.68 -25.22
N LEU A 479 -27.09 -12.55 -24.49
CA LEU A 479 -26.10 -13.48 -25.05
C LEU A 479 -26.71 -14.86 -25.34
N SER A 480 -27.94 -15.13 -24.85
CA SER A 480 -28.69 -16.36 -25.09
C SER A 480 -29.85 -16.09 -26.05
N GLN A 481 -30.07 -17.02 -27.01
CA GLN A 481 -31.23 -16.98 -27.90
C GLN A 481 -32.56 -17.34 -27.20
N LEU A 482 -32.48 -17.79 -25.97
CA LEU A 482 -33.63 -18.17 -25.14
C LEU A 482 -34.31 -17.00 -24.42
N ILE A 483 -33.70 -15.81 -24.53
CA ILE A 483 -34.20 -14.57 -23.93
C ILE A 483 -34.19 -13.43 -24.95
N ASN A 484 -35.07 -12.46 -24.75
CA ASN A 484 -35.09 -11.20 -25.52
C ASN A 484 -35.25 -10.01 -24.59
N ILE A 485 -34.62 -8.89 -24.94
CA ILE A 485 -34.69 -7.59 -24.24
C ILE A 485 -35.10 -6.57 -25.27
N GLU A 486 -36.28 -5.93 -25.09
CA GLU A 486 -36.79 -4.97 -26.07
C GLU A 486 -35.98 -3.65 -26.09
N ASN A 487 -35.71 -3.12 -24.91
CA ASN A 487 -34.95 -1.87 -24.77
C ASN A 487 -33.52 -2.20 -24.29
N GLN A 488 -32.63 -2.44 -25.25
CA GLN A 488 -31.24 -2.80 -24.97
C GLN A 488 -30.36 -1.61 -24.58
N LEU A 489 -30.86 -0.39 -24.66
CA LEU A 489 -30.16 0.82 -24.30
C LEU A 489 -31.04 1.65 -23.36
N VAL A 490 -30.53 1.92 -22.17
CA VAL A 490 -31.14 2.78 -21.17
C VAL A 490 -30.20 3.93 -20.89
N GLU A 491 -30.73 5.15 -20.91
CA GLU A 491 -29.99 6.35 -20.51
C GLU A 491 -30.59 6.89 -19.21
N ILE A 492 -29.73 7.20 -18.23
CA ILE A 492 -30.11 7.87 -16.98
C ILE A 492 -29.43 9.23 -16.89
N GLY A 493 -29.91 10.07 -15.97
CA GLY A 493 -29.25 11.35 -15.68
C GLY A 493 -27.83 11.16 -15.19
N GLY A 494 -27.05 12.25 -15.19
CA GLY A 494 -25.71 12.21 -14.64
C GLY A 494 -25.69 11.81 -13.17
N LEU A 495 -24.70 11.01 -12.77
CA LEU A 495 -24.47 10.57 -11.40
C LEU A 495 -23.30 11.34 -10.78
N ASN A 496 -23.50 11.89 -9.60
CA ASN A 496 -22.40 12.44 -8.80
C ASN A 496 -21.46 11.34 -8.31
N SER A 497 -20.29 11.72 -7.81
CA SER A 497 -19.37 10.82 -7.10
C SER A 497 -20.13 10.03 -6.03
N TRP A 498 -19.95 8.72 -6.03
CA TRP A 498 -20.58 7.75 -5.10
C TRP A 498 -22.12 7.79 -5.07
N GLN A 499 -22.74 8.34 -6.11
CA GLN A 499 -24.18 8.29 -6.28
C GLN A 499 -24.59 7.00 -6.99
N LYS A 500 -25.72 6.47 -6.56
CA LYS A 500 -26.37 5.28 -7.13
C LYS A 500 -27.66 5.67 -7.84
N ASP A 501 -28.03 4.92 -8.86
CA ASP A 501 -29.37 4.92 -9.46
C ASP A 501 -29.76 3.49 -9.82
N THR A 502 -31.04 3.23 -9.94
CA THR A 502 -31.58 1.91 -10.27
C THR A 502 -32.33 1.97 -11.58
N ILE A 503 -31.95 1.13 -12.54
CA ILE A 503 -32.70 0.94 -13.77
C ILE A 503 -33.54 -0.33 -13.69
N SER A 504 -34.64 -0.35 -14.45
CA SER A 504 -35.47 -1.55 -14.62
C SER A 504 -35.65 -1.82 -16.13
N PHE A 505 -35.47 -3.05 -16.53
CA PHE A 505 -35.70 -3.46 -17.91
C PHE A 505 -36.52 -4.72 -18.00
N GLU A 506 -37.16 -4.91 -19.15
CA GLU A 506 -38.03 -6.03 -19.43
C GLU A 506 -37.23 -7.17 -20.07
N LEU A 507 -37.28 -8.35 -19.43
CA LEU A 507 -36.70 -9.61 -19.89
C LEU A 507 -37.80 -10.57 -20.33
N ASN A 508 -37.80 -10.92 -21.59
CA ASN A 508 -38.77 -11.87 -22.17
C ASN A 508 -38.12 -13.25 -22.29
N VAL A 509 -38.65 -14.25 -21.61
CA VAL A 509 -38.22 -15.65 -21.71
C VAL A 509 -38.96 -16.34 -22.85
N SER A 510 -38.24 -17.00 -23.75
CA SER A 510 -38.80 -17.69 -24.91
C SER A 510 -39.75 -18.84 -24.48
N ASP A 511 -40.90 -18.97 -25.18
CA ASP A 511 -41.80 -20.13 -25.03
C ASP A 511 -41.15 -21.47 -25.40
N GLN A 512 -40.01 -21.43 -26.10
CA GLN A 512 -39.28 -22.63 -26.55
C GLN A 512 -38.31 -23.20 -25.51
N VAL A 513 -38.21 -22.58 -24.35
CA VAL A 513 -37.40 -23.11 -23.22
C VAL A 513 -38.11 -24.36 -22.68
N THR A 514 -37.55 -25.53 -22.96
CA THR A 514 -38.13 -26.81 -22.56
C THR A 514 -37.56 -27.37 -21.27
N TYR A 515 -36.40 -26.92 -20.88
CA TYR A 515 -35.66 -27.37 -19.70
C TYR A 515 -35.15 -26.15 -18.92
N PHE A 516 -34.87 -26.35 -17.65
CA PHE A 516 -34.12 -25.41 -16.85
C PHE A 516 -32.75 -25.19 -17.50
N SER A 517 -32.48 -23.97 -17.98
CA SER A 517 -31.33 -23.65 -18.82
C SER A 517 -30.64 -22.40 -18.32
N GLU A 518 -29.31 -22.35 -18.44
CA GLU A 518 -28.55 -21.12 -18.18
C GLU A 518 -28.77 -20.11 -19.31
N ALA A 519 -29.01 -18.88 -18.95
CA ALA A 519 -29.03 -17.72 -19.83
C ALA A 519 -28.09 -16.66 -19.31
N SER A 520 -27.65 -15.77 -20.18
CA SER A 520 -26.75 -14.67 -19.80
C SER A 520 -27.07 -13.39 -20.57
N ILE A 521 -26.77 -12.27 -19.91
CA ILE A 521 -26.81 -10.93 -20.49
C ILE A 521 -25.47 -10.25 -20.26
N LYS A 522 -25.03 -9.46 -21.23
CA LYS A 522 -23.89 -8.55 -21.08
C LYS A 522 -24.41 -7.17 -20.72
N ILE A 523 -23.84 -6.57 -19.69
CA ILE A 523 -24.10 -5.19 -19.27
C ILE A 523 -22.86 -4.38 -19.63
N SER A 524 -23.07 -3.21 -20.26
CA SER A 524 -22.02 -2.22 -20.49
C SER A 524 -22.49 -0.89 -19.95
N ILE A 525 -21.65 -0.18 -19.19
CA ILE A 525 -21.99 1.09 -18.52
C ILE A 525 -20.89 2.10 -18.83
N GLN A 526 -21.27 3.30 -19.33
CA GLN A 526 -20.33 4.38 -19.59
C GLN A 526 -21.01 5.76 -19.65
N ASP A 527 -20.24 6.81 -19.46
CA ASP A 527 -20.54 8.18 -19.91
C ASP A 527 -19.61 8.59 -21.07
N GLU A 528 -19.56 9.87 -21.43
CA GLU A 528 -18.74 10.35 -22.55
C GLU A 528 -17.22 10.18 -22.34
N LYS A 529 -16.77 10.11 -21.07
CA LYS A 529 -15.34 10.11 -20.70
C LYS A 529 -14.92 8.95 -19.80
N SER A 530 -15.85 8.17 -19.26
CA SER A 530 -15.51 7.02 -18.43
C SER A 530 -15.02 5.84 -19.26
N PHE A 531 -14.26 4.96 -18.60
CA PHE A 531 -14.02 3.64 -19.16
C PHE A 531 -15.35 2.87 -19.30
N ASN A 532 -15.48 2.10 -20.38
CA ASN A 532 -16.67 1.28 -20.57
C ASN A 532 -16.60 0.04 -19.65
N TYR A 533 -17.34 0.10 -18.54
CA TYR A 533 -17.51 -1.07 -17.69
C TYR A 533 -18.28 -2.15 -18.39
N GLU A 534 -17.84 -3.40 -18.31
CA GLU A 534 -18.53 -4.55 -18.90
C GLU A 534 -18.57 -5.70 -17.90
N ASP A 535 -19.76 -6.30 -17.76
CA ASP A 535 -19.96 -7.51 -16.97
C ASP A 535 -20.96 -8.45 -17.65
N THR A 536 -20.90 -9.73 -17.29
CA THR A 536 -21.80 -10.76 -17.81
C THR A 536 -22.55 -11.42 -16.67
N LEU A 537 -23.84 -11.09 -16.54
CA LEU A 537 -24.71 -11.72 -15.57
C LEU A 537 -25.23 -13.04 -16.11
N ARG A 538 -25.10 -14.10 -15.31
CA ARG A 538 -25.58 -15.45 -15.59
C ARG A 538 -26.73 -15.79 -14.65
N PHE A 539 -27.79 -16.36 -15.18
CA PHE A 539 -28.98 -16.77 -14.42
C PHE A 539 -29.66 -17.94 -15.09
N PHE A 540 -30.59 -18.54 -14.39
CA PHE A 540 -31.30 -19.70 -14.91
C PHE A 540 -32.73 -19.34 -15.27
N ILE A 541 -33.20 -19.89 -16.39
CA ILE A 541 -34.56 -19.76 -16.93
C ILE A 541 -35.22 -21.12 -17.12
N GLY A 542 -36.56 -21.15 -17.15
CA GLY A 542 -37.33 -22.36 -17.32
C GLY A 542 -37.99 -22.81 -16.02
N ASN A 543 -38.74 -23.92 -16.12
CA ASN A 543 -39.47 -24.46 -14.97
C ASN A 543 -38.50 -25.04 -13.93
N GLN A 544 -38.62 -24.56 -12.71
CA GLN A 544 -37.86 -25.04 -11.56
C GLN A 544 -38.74 -25.99 -10.73
N THR A 545 -38.14 -27.05 -10.23
CA THR A 545 -38.75 -27.91 -9.23
C THR A 545 -37.93 -27.83 -7.96
N LEU A 546 -38.52 -27.24 -6.92
CA LEU A 546 -37.90 -27.18 -5.62
C LEU A 546 -37.87 -28.56 -4.99
N LEU A 547 -36.69 -29.10 -4.73
CA LEU A 547 -36.50 -30.39 -4.07
C LEU A 547 -36.37 -30.27 -2.55
N TYR A 548 -35.62 -29.24 -2.12
CA TYR A 548 -35.35 -28.97 -0.73
C TYR A 548 -35.08 -27.48 -0.54
N GLN A 549 -35.54 -26.93 0.57
CA GLN A 549 -35.26 -25.57 1.00
C GLN A 549 -35.10 -25.55 2.51
N GLU A 550 -34.14 -24.84 3.00
CA GLU A 550 -33.91 -24.56 4.42
C GLU A 550 -33.61 -23.08 4.63
N ASP A 551 -34.31 -22.48 5.60
CA ASP A 551 -34.09 -21.07 5.99
C ASP A 551 -33.60 -20.95 7.45
N PHE A 552 -33.41 -22.09 8.08
CA PHE A 552 -32.97 -22.22 9.48
C PHE A 552 -33.86 -21.53 10.54
N ASN A 553 -34.97 -20.92 10.15
CA ASN A 553 -35.86 -20.21 11.09
C ASN A 553 -36.55 -21.16 12.09
N SER A 554 -36.66 -22.45 11.75
CA SER A 554 -37.26 -23.49 12.59
C SER A 554 -36.24 -24.39 13.29
N GLY A 555 -34.96 -24.05 13.22
CA GLY A 555 -33.84 -24.84 13.77
C GLY A 555 -32.95 -25.40 12.66
N ILE A 556 -32.04 -26.32 12.99
CA ILE A 556 -31.10 -26.93 12.01
C ILE A 556 -31.78 -27.90 11.03
N GLY A 557 -33.07 -28.15 11.16
CA GLY A 557 -33.82 -28.99 10.21
C GLY A 557 -33.23 -30.38 10.06
N GLN A 558 -32.92 -30.76 8.81
CA GLN A 558 -32.35 -32.08 8.45
C GLN A 558 -30.81 -32.03 8.30
N TRP A 559 -30.17 -31.07 8.90
CA TRP A 559 -28.72 -30.98 8.92
C TRP A 559 -28.13 -31.62 10.18
N SER A 560 -27.09 -32.39 10.03
CA SER A 560 -26.25 -32.81 11.14
C SER A 560 -25.01 -31.91 11.21
N VAL A 561 -24.63 -31.53 12.41
CA VAL A 561 -23.48 -30.63 12.65
C VAL A 561 -22.47 -31.34 13.53
N ASN A 562 -21.19 -31.10 13.22
CA ASN A 562 -20.04 -31.59 13.97
C ASN A 562 -19.07 -30.44 14.25
N GLY A 563 -18.43 -30.47 15.40
CA GLY A 563 -17.54 -29.40 15.85
C GLY A 563 -18.33 -28.17 16.29
N ASP A 564 -17.89 -27.01 15.88
CA ASP A 564 -18.41 -25.72 16.33
C ASP A 564 -19.64 -25.23 15.55
N TRP A 565 -20.11 -25.98 14.53
CA TRP A 565 -21.29 -25.58 13.76
C TRP A 565 -22.58 -25.47 14.59
N GLY A 566 -23.33 -24.41 14.37
CA GLY A 566 -24.57 -24.14 15.05
C GLY A 566 -25.37 -23.02 14.39
N LEU A 567 -26.49 -22.62 15.02
CA LEU A 567 -27.32 -21.51 14.53
C LEU A 567 -26.89 -20.20 15.16
N THR A 568 -26.85 -19.15 14.35
CA THR A 568 -26.70 -17.75 14.79
C THR A 568 -27.83 -16.90 14.24
N ASN A 569 -28.07 -15.75 14.86
CA ASN A 569 -28.97 -14.73 14.32
C ASN A 569 -28.14 -13.76 13.47
N GLU A 570 -28.29 -13.88 12.14
CA GLU A 570 -27.58 -13.04 11.17
C GLU A 570 -28.57 -12.36 10.21
N PRO A 571 -29.03 -11.14 10.54
CA PRO A 571 -30.07 -10.45 9.77
C PRO A 571 -29.67 -10.11 8.32
N SER A 572 -28.39 -10.09 7.99
CA SER A 572 -27.91 -9.77 6.64
C SER A 572 -28.21 -10.86 5.63
N ILE A 573 -28.31 -12.13 6.06
CA ILE A 573 -28.59 -13.28 5.20
C ILE A 573 -29.87 -14.04 5.56
N GLY A 574 -30.58 -13.63 6.63
CA GLY A 574 -31.82 -14.23 7.11
C GLY A 574 -32.08 -13.94 8.58
N LEU A 575 -33.13 -14.50 9.18
CA LEU A 575 -33.34 -14.39 10.63
C LEU A 575 -32.37 -15.27 11.39
N TYR A 576 -32.06 -16.45 10.85
CA TYR A 576 -31.07 -17.38 11.37
C TYR A 576 -30.21 -17.90 10.24
N ALA A 577 -28.96 -18.20 10.55
CA ALA A 577 -28.01 -18.83 9.64
C ALA A 577 -27.28 -19.98 10.35
N LEU A 578 -26.85 -20.95 9.56
CA LEU A 578 -25.97 -22.03 10.01
C LEU A 578 -24.52 -21.51 9.89
N THR A 579 -23.77 -21.57 10.97
CA THR A 579 -22.39 -21.05 11.04
C THR A 579 -21.48 -22.01 11.80
N ASP A 580 -20.19 -21.97 11.50
CA ASP A 580 -19.13 -22.67 12.27
C ASP A 580 -18.70 -21.92 13.53
N SER A 581 -19.19 -20.69 13.72
CA SER A 581 -18.82 -19.79 14.83
C SER A 581 -20.04 -19.17 15.53
N PRO A 582 -20.98 -19.98 16.06
CA PRO A 582 -22.24 -19.49 16.64
C PRO A 582 -22.04 -18.67 17.92
N ILE A 583 -20.89 -18.80 18.59
CA ILE A 583 -20.54 -18.08 19.83
C ILE A 583 -19.11 -17.56 19.73
N GLY A 584 -18.92 -16.44 19.01
CA GLY A 584 -17.59 -15.86 18.80
C GLY A 584 -16.81 -16.55 17.67
N ASN A 585 -15.49 -16.53 17.71
CA ASN A 585 -14.66 -17.16 16.68
C ASN A 585 -14.68 -18.68 16.81
N TYR A 586 -14.53 -19.39 15.69
CA TYR A 586 -14.36 -20.85 15.68
C TYR A 586 -13.05 -21.26 16.41
N SER A 587 -12.98 -22.53 16.83
CA SER A 587 -11.84 -23.05 17.57
C SER A 587 -10.64 -23.29 16.65
N ALA A 588 -9.43 -22.88 17.06
CA ALA A 588 -8.22 -23.10 16.29
C ALA A 588 -7.94 -24.61 16.07
N GLU A 589 -7.36 -24.96 14.92
CA GLU A 589 -6.96 -26.33 14.54
C GLU A 589 -8.09 -27.38 14.63
N THR A 590 -9.34 -26.97 14.38
CA THR A 590 -10.50 -27.88 14.37
C THR A 590 -10.96 -28.17 12.95
N SER A 591 -11.48 -29.37 12.74
CA SER A 591 -12.23 -29.72 11.54
C SER A 591 -13.70 -29.85 11.94
N SER A 592 -14.52 -28.99 11.40
CA SER A 592 -15.96 -28.96 11.65
C SER A 592 -16.76 -29.12 10.36
N SER A 593 -17.97 -29.66 10.44
CA SER A 593 -18.80 -29.87 9.25
C SER A 593 -20.28 -29.74 9.55
N ALA A 594 -21.03 -29.27 8.55
CA ALA A 594 -22.48 -29.34 8.52
C ALA A 594 -22.88 -30.19 7.30
N THR A 595 -23.65 -31.23 7.54
CA THR A 595 -24.03 -32.20 6.51
C THR A 595 -25.54 -32.28 6.41
N LEU A 596 -26.08 -32.16 5.20
CA LEU A 596 -27.49 -32.39 4.95
C LEU A 596 -27.76 -33.91 4.93
N GLU A 597 -28.62 -34.39 5.84
CA GLU A 597 -28.97 -35.80 6.05
C GLU A 597 -30.21 -36.22 5.25
N ILE A 598 -30.32 -35.77 4.01
CA ILE A 598 -31.44 -36.10 3.12
C ILE A 598 -30.91 -36.66 1.80
N ASP A 599 -31.53 -37.74 1.36
CA ASP A 599 -31.27 -38.29 0.03
C ASP A 599 -32.10 -37.53 -1.01
N LEU A 600 -31.45 -36.78 -1.88
CA LEU A 600 -32.07 -36.09 -3.00
C LEU A 600 -31.95 -36.93 -4.27
N ASP A 601 -33.11 -37.29 -4.86
CA ASP A 601 -33.16 -38.06 -6.10
C ASP A 601 -33.04 -37.14 -7.32
N PHE A 602 -31.88 -37.14 -7.95
CA PHE A 602 -31.59 -36.39 -9.19
C PHE A 602 -31.81 -37.19 -10.48
N SER A 603 -32.34 -38.44 -10.40
CA SER A 603 -32.45 -39.33 -11.55
C SER A 603 -33.33 -38.80 -12.69
N PHE A 604 -34.24 -37.86 -12.38
CA PHE A 604 -35.17 -37.25 -13.33
C PHE A 604 -34.92 -35.75 -13.55
N ILE A 605 -33.78 -35.23 -13.10
CA ILE A 605 -33.43 -33.80 -13.14
C ILE A 605 -32.32 -33.57 -14.13
N ALA A 606 -32.58 -32.74 -15.14
CA ALA A 606 -31.62 -32.48 -16.19
C ALA A 606 -30.42 -31.62 -15.69
N ASN A 607 -30.69 -30.61 -14.86
CA ASN A 607 -29.71 -29.65 -14.37
C ASN A 607 -29.97 -29.37 -12.88
N PRO A 608 -29.51 -30.23 -11.96
CA PRO A 608 -29.61 -29.94 -10.53
C PRO A 608 -28.65 -28.82 -10.14
N PHE A 609 -29.10 -27.90 -9.30
CA PHE A 609 -28.27 -26.84 -8.74
C PHE A 609 -28.60 -26.61 -7.26
N VAL A 610 -27.66 -26.02 -6.55
CA VAL A 610 -27.81 -25.54 -5.18
C VAL A 610 -27.57 -24.03 -5.19
N SER A 611 -28.47 -23.27 -4.61
CA SER A 611 -28.28 -21.87 -4.33
C SER A 611 -28.26 -21.63 -2.82
N TYR A 612 -27.41 -20.76 -2.34
CA TYR A 612 -27.33 -20.38 -0.94
C TYR A 612 -26.86 -18.94 -0.81
N SER A 613 -27.28 -18.29 0.26
CA SER A 613 -26.67 -17.04 0.71
C SER A 613 -25.60 -17.37 1.75
N ALA A 614 -24.41 -16.85 1.59
CA ALA A 614 -23.30 -17.06 2.50
C ALA A 614 -22.63 -15.74 2.88
N LEU A 615 -22.17 -15.68 4.11
CA LEU A 615 -21.28 -14.65 4.63
C LEU A 615 -20.11 -15.38 5.27
N TRP A 616 -18.89 -14.99 4.95
CA TRP A 616 -17.69 -15.59 5.52
C TRP A 616 -16.68 -14.52 5.90
N ASP A 617 -15.99 -14.80 6.99
CA ASP A 617 -14.80 -14.07 7.46
C ASP A 617 -13.80 -15.15 7.91
N ILE A 618 -12.83 -15.45 7.05
CA ILE A 618 -11.87 -16.56 7.21
C ILE A 618 -10.46 -16.04 7.25
N GLU A 619 -9.58 -16.71 7.99
CA GLU A 619 -8.17 -16.35 8.09
C GLU A 619 -7.43 -16.78 6.82
N ASP A 620 -6.86 -15.78 6.10
CA ASP A 620 -6.16 -16.03 4.83
C ASP A 620 -4.98 -16.99 5.00
N GLY A 621 -4.94 -18.00 4.13
CA GLY A 621 -3.87 -19.01 4.10
C GLY A 621 -3.95 -20.09 5.19
N TYR A 622 -4.97 -20.07 6.06
CA TYR A 622 -5.18 -21.05 7.12
C TYR A 622 -6.52 -21.76 7.04
N ASP A 623 -7.56 -21.10 6.56
CA ASP A 623 -8.92 -21.65 6.44
C ASP A 623 -9.30 -21.83 4.97
N PHE A 624 -10.02 -22.93 4.65
CA PHE A 624 -10.39 -23.31 3.28
C PHE A 624 -11.85 -23.76 3.19
#